data_68809fb9d397e4275b258df90030c720
#
_entry.id   68809fb9d397e4275b258df90030c720
#
_cell.length_a   1.000
_cell.length_b   1.000
_cell.length_c   1.000
_cell.angle_alpha   90.00
_cell.angle_beta   90.00
_cell.angle_gamma   90.00
#
_symmetry.space_group_name_H-M   'P 1'
#
loop_
_entity.id
_entity.type
_entity.pdbx_description
1 polymer ?
#
loop_
_entity_poly.entity_id
_entity_poly.type
_entity_poly.pdbx_seq_one_letter_code
_entity_poly.pdbx_strand_id
1 'polypeptide(L)'
;MQPPIAGQRDAETNGGMAVEPEEEARADMYALVARMLHTAPGAPLLASLGGADAIVAGQSGHPLDRAWERLVLGAAVMDEAAVAAEFDALFVSVGTPKINPYASLYLTGFINEKPLVALRGDLARLGLARASGQREMEDHLGALCEAMRVMVMGGQMLEHQQQFFDTHIAPWYRRCLQDIRSAPEANFYRLVADFAQAFFDVEAEAFELDDACEAA
;
A
#
# COMPACT_ATOMS: atom_id res chain seq x y z
N MET A 1 40.47 53.81 -0.26
CA MET A 1 40.55 52.44 0.24
C MET A 1 39.14 51.95 0.42
N GLN A 2 38.64 51.19 -0.55
CA GLN A 2 37.24 50.82 -0.71
C GLN A 2 37.09 49.36 -0.27
N PRO A 3 36.11 48.98 0.59
CA PRO A 3 35.93 47.59 0.97
C PRO A 3 35.26 46.77 -0.13
N PRO A 4 35.47 45.45 -0.17
CA PRO A 4 34.98 44.60 -1.25
C PRO A 4 33.49 44.28 -1.09
N ILE A 5 32.84 44.18 -2.26
CA ILE A 5 31.44 43.81 -2.48
C ILE A 5 31.24 42.36 -2.03
N ALA A 6 30.33 42.14 -1.08
CA ALA A 6 29.86 40.82 -0.72
C ALA A 6 28.95 40.27 -1.84
N GLY A 7 29.36 39.16 -2.44
CA GLY A 7 28.54 38.42 -3.39
C GLY A 7 27.29 37.86 -2.72
N GLN A 8 26.15 38.21 -3.23
CA GLN A 8 24.89 37.52 -3.01
C GLN A 8 25.03 36.13 -3.59
N ARG A 9 24.96 35.10 -2.75
CA ARG A 9 24.66 33.74 -3.16
C ARG A 9 23.15 33.67 -3.32
N ASP A 10 22.73 33.54 -4.54
CA ASP A 10 21.37 33.20 -4.86
C ASP A 10 21.08 31.84 -4.20
N ALA A 11 20.19 31.85 -3.23
CA ALA A 11 19.58 30.65 -2.71
C ALA A 11 18.66 30.12 -3.81
N GLU A 12 19.14 29.15 -4.57
CA GLU A 12 18.27 28.33 -5.42
C GLU A 12 17.24 27.67 -4.50
N THR A 13 16.06 28.24 -4.54
CA THR A 13 14.86 27.66 -3.94
C THR A 13 14.61 26.36 -4.72
N ASN A 14 14.94 25.24 -4.12
CA ASN A 14 14.52 23.93 -4.59
C ASN A 14 13.00 23.90 -4.44
N GLY A 15 12.30 24.29 -5.48
CA GLY A 15 10.84 24.22 -5.59
C GLY A 15 10.46 22.74 -5.65
N GLY A 16 10.21 22.14 -4.50
CA GLY A 16 9.55 20.87 -4.42
C GLY A 16 8.23 21.01 -5.20
N MET A 17 8.10 20.33 -6.32
CA MET A 17 6.85 20.22 -7.05
C MET A 17 5.80 19.68 -6.09
N ALA A 18 4.73 20.41 -5.87
CA ALA A 18 3.60 19.90 -5.10
C ALA A 18 3.12 18.61 -5.78
N VAL A 19 2.94 17.56 -5.00
CA VAL A 19 2.36 16.31 -5.50
C VAL A 19 0.93 16.60 -5.93
N GLU A 20 0.54 16.11 -7.10
CA GLU A 20 -0.83 16.30 -7.59
C GLU A 20 -1.84 15.62 -6.64
N PRO A 21 -3.03 16.18 -6.44
CA PRO A 21 -4.02 15.64 -5.51
C PRO A 21 -4.39 14.17 -5.76
N GLU A 22 -4.39 13.76 -7.03
CA GLU A 22 -4.65 12.38 -7.44
C GLU A 22 -3.54 11.44 -6.97
N GLU A 23 -2.28 11.84 -7.08
CA GLU A 23 -1.13 11.07 -6.60
C GLU A 23 -1.10 11.02 -5.07
N GLU A 24 -1.48 12.11 -4.39
CA GLU A 24 -1.61 12.12 -2.94
C GLU A 24 -2.70 11.12 -2.49
N ALA A 25 -3.87 11.14 -3.13
CA ALA A 25 -4.96 10.20 -2.83
C ALA A 25 -4.54 8.74 -3.09
N ARG A 26 -3.80 8.49 -4.17
CA ARG A 26 -3.25 7.19 -4.53
C ARG A 26 -2.24 6.70 -3.48
N ALA A 27 -1.34 7.58 -3.04
CA ALA A 27 -0.38 7.30 -1.97
C ALA A 27 -1.06 7.00 -0.64
N ASP A 28 -2.15 7.69 -0.32
CA ASP A 28 -2.95 7.47 0.89
C ASP A 28 -3.65 6.11 0.88
N MET A 29 -4.12 5.63 -0.27
CA MET A 29 -4.68 4.28 -0.39
C MET A 29 -3.61 3.21 -0.13
N TYR A 30 -2.40 3.36 -0.67
CA TYR A 30 -1.26 2.49 -0.34
C TYR A 30 -0.93 2.51 1.16
N ALA A 31 -0.88 3.72 1.77
CA ALA A 31 -0.63 3.87 3.20
C ALA A 31 -1.70 3.16 4.05
N LEU A 32 -2.96 3.27 3.66
CA LEU A 32 -4.07 2.61 4.36
C LEU A 32 -3.92 1.08 4.31
N VAL A 33 -3.70 0.51 3.12
CA VAL A 33 -3.48 -0.94 2.98
C VAL A 33 -2.28 -1.40 3.80
N ALA A 34 -1.15 -0.68 3.72
CA ALA A 34 0.04 -0.97 4.50
C ALA A 34 -0.25 -0.98 6.00
N ARG A 35 -0.93 0.06 6.49
CA ARG A 35 -1.31 0.20 7.90
C ARG A 35 -2.17 -0.95 8.39
N MET A 36 -3.20 -1.34 7.62
CA MET A 36 -4.11 -2.44 7.97
C MET A 36 -3.42 -3.79 8.04
N LEU A 37 -2.37 -4.00 7.22
CA LEU A 37 -1.64 -5.26 7.18
C LEU A 37 -0.49 -5.35 8.20
N HIS A 38 0.00 -4.21 8.70
CA HIS A 38 1.08 -4.20 9.69
C HIS A 38 0.60 -4.27 11.14
N THR A 39 -0.53 -3.67 11.43
CA THR A 39 -1.07 -3.65 12.79
C THR A 39 -2.60 -3.56 12.75
N ALA A 40 -3.26 -4.12 13.77
CA ALA A 40 -4.68 -3.89 13.94
C ALA A 40 -5.00 -2.38 14.02
N PRO A 41 -6.04 -1.90 13.32
CA PRO A 41 -6.46 -0.51 13.43
C PRO A 41 -7.01 -0.22 14.83
N GLY A 42 -6.44 0.80 15.49
CA GLY A 42 -6.95 1.29 16.77
C GLY A 42 -8.20 2.17 16.60
N ALA A 43 -8.87 2.47 17.72
CA ALA A 43 -10.09 3.29 17.74
C ALA A 43 -9.98 4.62 16.98
N PRO A 44 -8.86 5.38 17.01
CA PRO A 44 -8.74 6.60 16.22
C PRO A 44 -8.81 6.37 14.70
N LEU A 45 -8.19 5.29 14.21
CA LEU A 45 -8.23 4.97 12.78
C LEU A 45 -9.61 4.46 12.35
N LEU A 46 -10.25 3.59 13.16
CA LEU A 46 -11.61 3.13 12.89
C LEU A 46 -12.60 4.30 12.87
N ALA A 47 -12.49 5.24 13.82
CA ALA A 47 -13.33 6.43 13.87
C ALA A 47 -13.09 7.36 12.67
N SER A 48 -11.83 7.55 12.27
CA SER A 48 -11.49 8.35 11.08
C SER A 48 -12.05 7.72 9.81
N LEU A 49 -11.91 6.41 9.63
CA LEU A 49 -12.48 5.69 8.49
C LEU A 49 -14.00 5.72 8.50
N GLY A 50 -14.63 5.41 9.66
CA GLY A 50 -16.08 5.40 9.78
C GLY A 50 -16.74 6.78 9.62
N GLY A 51 -15.96 7.85 9.80
CA GLY A 51 -16.37 9.24 9.55
C GLY A 51 -15.96 9.78 8.18
N ALA A 52 -15.27 8.98 7.36
CA ALA A 52 -14.89 9.41 6.02
C ALA A 52 -16.13 9.56 5.13
N ASP A 53 -16.10 10.58 4.26
CA ASP A 53 -17.17 10.77 3.29
C ASP A 53 -17.31 9.49 2.44
N ALA A 54 -18.54 8.95 2.41
CA ALA A 54 -18.86 7.93 1.45
C ALA A 54 -18.62 8.53 0.07
N ILE A 55 -17.68 7.97 -0.69
CA ILE A 55 -17.67 8.22 -2.13
C ILE A 55 -19.07 7.87 -2.57
N VAL A 56 -19.79 8.81 -3.18
CA VAL A 56 -21.17 8.60 -3.62
C VAL A 56 -21.12 7.57 -4.75
N ALA A 57 -20.88 6.31 -4.37
CA ALA A 57 -20.75 5.15 -5.24
C ALA A 57 -22.01 4.93 -6.11
N GLY A 58 -23.11 5.58 -5.75
CA GLY A 58 -24.36 5.48 -6.48
C GLY A 58 -24.36 5.96 -7.93
N GLN A 59 -23.30 6.63 -8.38
CA GLN A 59 -23.21 7.15 -9.75
C GLN A 59 -22.19 6.43 -10.62
N SER A 60 -21.04 6.00 -10.08
CA SER A 60 -19.98 5.34 -10.88
C SER A 60 -20.17 3.83 -11.00
N GLY A 61 -20.71 3.18 -9.98
CA GLY A 61 -20.79 1.72 -9.92
C GLY A 61 -19.43 1.00 -9.91
N HIS A 62 -18.32 1.77 -9.73
CA HIS A 62 -16.98 1.22 -9.78
C HIS A 62 -16.72 0.24 -8.61
N PRO A 63 -16.01 -0.87 -8.81
CA PRO A 63 -15.71 -1.83 -7.75
C PRO A 63 -15.01 -1.21 -6.53
N LEU A 64 -14.06 -0.28 -6.74
CA LEU A 64 -13.33 0.41 -5.69
C LEU A 64 -14.26 1.25 -4.81
N ASP A 65 -15.20 2.00 -5.41
CA ASP A 65 -16.15 2.84 -4.66
C ASP A 65 -17.02 1.99 -3.74
N ARG A 66 -17.51 0.86 -4.25
CA ARG A 66 -18.31 -0.08 -3.46
C ARG A 66 -17.52 -0.74 -2.32
N ALA A 67 -16.25 -1.07 -2.59
CA ALA A 67 -15.38 -1.66 -1.58
C ALA A 67 -15.03 -0.64 -0.50
N TRP A 68 -14.78 0.61 -0.87
CA TRP A 68 -14.57 1.73 0.05
C TRP A 68 -15.79 1.97 0.94
N GLU A 69 -16.97 2.10 0.35
CA GLU A 69 -18.22 2.31 1.10
C GLU A 69 -18.43 1.21 2.15
N ARG A 70 -18.21 -0.06 1.78
CA ARG A 70 -18.32 -1.19 2.71
C ARG A 70 -17.29 -1.12 3.83
N LEU A 71 -16.06 -0.74 3.53
CA LEU A 71 -14.99 -0.58 4.52
C LEU A 71 -15.33 0.54 5.51
N VAL A 72 -15.80 1.70 5.03
CA VAL A 72 -16.25 2.83 5.84
C VAL A 72 -17.41 2.42 6.76
N LEU A 73 -18.45 1.77 6.21
CA LEU A 73 -19.58 1.28 7.00
C LEU A 73 -19.14 0.23 8.04
N GLY A 74 -18.23 -0.67 7.65
CA GLY A 74 -17.66 -1.65 8.59
C GLY A 74 -16.91 -0.97 9.72
N ALA A 75 -16.04 0.00 9.41
CA ALA A 75 -15.26 0.73 10.40
C ALA A 75 -16.13 1.52 11.38
N ALA A 76 -17.28 2.04 10.93
CA ALA A 76 -18.21 2.80 11.75
C ALA A 76 -18.93 1.95 12.82
N VAL A 77 -19.04 0.63 12.61
CA VAL A 77 -19.82 -0.26 13.51
C VAL A 77 -18.96 -1.29 14.25
N MET A 78 -17.69 -1.48 13.85
CA MET A 78 -16.82 -2.49 14.45
C MET A 78 -16.18 -1.98 15.74
N ASP A 79 -16.13 -2.87 16.72
CA ASP A 79 -15.42 -2.65 17.98
C ASP A 79 -13.90 -2.88 17.80
N GLU A 80 -13.08 -1.97 18.35
CA GLU A 80 -11.62 -2.05 18.27
C GLU A 80 -11.06 -3.38 18.78
N ALA A 81 -11.56 -3.86 19.93
CA ALA A 81 -11.07 -5.10 20.53
C ALA A 81 -11.42 -6.32 19.66
N ALA A 82 -12.60 -6.30 19.03
CA ALA A 82 -13.00 -7.35 18.10
C ALA A 82 -12.09 -7.38 16.84
N VAL A 83 -11.77 -6.20 16.28
CA VAL A 83 -10.86 -6.09 15.12
C VAL A 83 -9.45 -6.49 15.50
N ALA A 84 -8.96 -6.12 16.69
CA ALA A 84 -7.63 -6.53 17.17
C ALA A 84 -7.56 -8.06 17.36
N ALA A 85 -8.59 -8.68 17.94
CA ALA A 85 -8.65 -10.13 18.09
C ALA A 85 -8.67 -10.86 16.72
N GLU A 86 -9.37 -10.30 15.76
CA GLU A 86 -9.39 -10.81 14.37
C GLU A 86 -8.01 -10.71 13.72
N PHE A 87 -7.32 -9.57 13.87
CA PHE A 87 -5.95 -9.38 13.38
C PHE A 87 -5.01 -10.42 13.97
N ASP A 88 -5.04 -10.59 15.30
CA ASP A 88 -4.19 -11.57 15.98
C ASP A 88 -4.48 -13.00 15.51
N ALA A 89 -5.74 -13.36 15.31
CA ALA A 89 -6.13 -14.67 14.83
C ALA A 89 -5.68 -14.96 13.39
N LEU A 90 -5.61 -13.93 12.53
CA LEU A 90 -5.18 -14.06 11.14
C LEU A 90 -3.65 -14.01 10.98
N PHE A 91 -2.99 -13.03 11.61
CA PHE A 91 -1.61 -12.65 11.27
C PHE A 91 -0.58 -12.91 12.37
N VAL A 92 -0.99 -13.09 13.66
CA VAL A 92 -0.05 -13.12 14.80
C VAL A 92 -0.04 -14.44 15.55
N SER A 93 -0.86 -15.41 15.23
CA SER A 93 -1.06 -16.71 15.92
C SER A 93 0.20 -17.28 16.60
N VAL A 94 0.04 -17.90 17.79
CA VAL A 94 1.09 -18.68 18.46
C VAL A 94 1.40 -19.93 17.62
N GLY A 95 2.54 -19.90 16.92
CA GLY A 95 2.94 -20.91 15.95
C GLY A 95 3.02 -20.33 14.54
N THR A 96 2.46 -21.01 13.54
CA THR A 96 2.39 -20.48 12.17
C THR A 96 1.12 -19.67 12.02
N PRO A 97 1.21 -18.36 11.71
CA PRO A 97 0.04 -17.54 11.37
C PRO A 97 -0.77 -18.17 10.23
N LYS A 98 -2.08 -17.95 10.24
CA LYS A 98 -2.95 -18.47 9.17
C LYS A 98 -2.68 -17.79 7.85
N ILE A 99 -2.41 -16.49 7.91
CA ILE A 99 -2.07 -15.66 6.77
C ILE A 99 -0.66 -15.12 7.01
N ASN A 100 0.22 -15.35 6.04
CA ASN A 100 1.58 -14.81 6.02
C ASN A 100 1.76 -14.04 4.71
N PRO A 101 1.49 -12.74 4.67
CA PRO A 101 1.43 -11.98 3.43
C PRO A 101 2.82 -11.57 2.92
N TYR A 102 3.65 -12.58 2.60
CA TYR A 102 5.01 -12.44 2.08
C TYR A 102 5.12 -12.98 0.65
N ALA A 103 5.66 -12.18 -0.27
CA ALA A 103 5.82 -12.55 -1.67
C ALA A 103 6.60 -13.87 -1.83
N SER A 104 7.70 -14.05 -1.11
CA SER A 104 8.48 -15.29 -1.19
C SER A 104 7.65 -16.52 -0.86
N LEU A 105 6.77 -16.47 0.14
CA LEU A 105 5.90 -17.59 0.49
C LEU A 105 4.89 -17.89 -0.63
N TYR A 106 4.21 -16.88 -1.17
CA TYR A 106 3.20 -17.06 -2.21
C TYR A 106 3.78 -17.50 -3.55
N LEU A 107 5.01 -17.07 -3.87
CA LEU A 107 5.66 -17.37 -5.14
C LEU A 107 6.47 -18.68 -5.12
N THR A 108 7.03 -19.08 -3.97
CA THR A 108 7.93 -20.24 -3.90
C THR A 108 7.49 -21.31 -2.89
N GLY A 109 6.56 -20.96 -1.99
CA GLY A 109 6.15 -21.81 -0.87
C GLY A 109 7.04 -21.71 0.38
N PHE A 110 8.09 -20.89 0.34
CA PHE A 110 9.03 -20.70 1.45
C PHE A 110 9.31 -19.22 1.72
N ILE A 111 9.58 -18.87 2.97
CA ILE A 111 9.97 -17.50 3.38
C ILE A 111 11.49 -17.31 3.12
N ASN A 112 11.92 -16.08 2.91
CA ASN A 112 13.32 -15.68 2.67
C ASN A 112 13.96 -16.26 1.39
N GLU A 113 13.18 -16.44 0.36
CA GLU A 113 13.63 -17.01 -0.91
C GLU A 113 14.01 -15.93 -1.94
N LYS A 114 14.31 -16.40 -3.16
CA LYS A 114 14.76 -15.55 -4.30
C LYS A 114 13.96 -14.27 -4.52
N PRO A 115 12.61 -14.25 -4.39
CA PRO A 115 11.84 -13.01 -4.56
C PRO A 115 12.28 -11.88 -3.63
N LEU A 116 12.62 -12.19 -2.37
CA LEU A 116 13.12 -11.21 -1.41
C LEU A 116 14.50 -10.65 -1.82
N VAL A 117 15.37 -11.51 -2.38
CA VAL A 117 16.71 -11.07 -2.85
C VAL A 117 16.56 -10.12 -4.05
N ALA A 118 15.69 -10.46 -5.00
CA ALA A 118 15.39 -9.60 -6.15
C ALA A 118 14.83 -8.25 -5.70
N LEU A 119 13.83 -8.26 -4.81
CA LEU A 119 13.22 -7.06 -4.25
C LEU A 119 14.26 -6.13 -3.60
N ARG A 120 15.18 -6.67 -2.79
CA ARG A 120 16.25 -5.88 -2.16
C ARG A 120 17.17 -5.21 -3.18
N GLY A 121 17.44 -5.90 -4.29
CA GLY A 121 18.18 -5.32 -5.41
C GLY A 121 17.45 -4.15 -6.06
N ASP A 122 16.14 -4.28 -6.24
CA ASP A 122 15.30 -3.24 -6.85
C ASP A 122 15.12 -2.05 -5.91
N LEU A 123 14.84 -2.28 -4.63
CA LEU A 123 14.76 -1.22 -3.62
C LEU A 123 16.07 -0.41 -3.55
N ALA A 124 17.23 -1.09 -3.58
CA ALA A 124 18.53 -0.41 -3.57
C ALA A 124 18.74 0.45 -4.84
N ARG A 125 18.31 -0.02 -6.03
CA ARG A 125 18.36 0.75 -7.27
C ARG A 125 17.45 1.97 -7.25
N LEU A 126 16.30 1.87 -6.61
CA LEU A 126 15.36 2.97 -6.41
C LEU A 126 15.76 3.93 -5.28
N GLY A 127 16.90 3.67 -4.58
CA GLY A 127 17.33 4.46 -3.44
C GLY A 127 16.48 4.28 -2.19
N LEU A 128 15.67 3.23 -2.15
CA LEU A 128 14.81 2.89 -1.02
C LEU A 128 15.55 1.95 -0.07
N ALA A 129 15.49 2.27 1.21
CA ALA A 129 16.08 1.43 2.25
C ALA A 129 15.04 1.11 3.32
N ARG A 130 15.14 -0.09 3.88
CA ARG A 130 14.33 -0.49 5.03
C ARG A 130 14.54 0.49 6.18
N ALA A 131 13.45 1.02 6.74
CA ALA A 131 13.54 1.86 7.92
C ALA A 131 14.08 1.06 9.12
N SER A 132 14.96 1.69 9.91
CA SER A 132 15.48 1.07 11.12
C SER A 132 14.35 0.76 12.10
N GLY A 133 14.34 -0.45 12.67
CA GLY A 133 13.34 -0.88 13.65
C GLY A 133 12.09 -1.56 13.06
N GLN A 134 11.96 -1.68 11.76
CA GLN A 134 10.90 -2.50 11.15
C GLN A 134 11.15 -3.98 11.45
N ARG A 135 10.11 -4.69 11.90
CA ARG A 135 10.16 -6.14 12.21
C ARG A 135 9.90 -7.00 10.99
N GLU A 136 8.99 -6.54 10.12
CA GLU A 136 8.59 -7.27 8.93
C GLU A 136 9.67 -7.24 7.85
N MET A 137 9.75 -8.30 7.06
CA MET A 137 10.63 -8.35 5.89
C MET A 137 10.08 -7.47 4.77
N GLU A 138 10.96 -7.05 3.87
CA GLU A 138 10.67 -6.13 2.78
C GLU A 138 9.61 -6.67 1.82
N ASP A 139 9.48 -8.00 1.68
CA ASP A 139 8.50 -8.67 0.81
C ASP A 139 7.12 -8.91 1.47
N HIS A 140 6.88 -8.35 2.65
CA HIS A 140 5.55 -8.28 3.23
C HIS A 140 4.65 -7.33 2.42
N LEU A 141 3.39 -7.71 2.13
CA LEU A 141 2.50 -6.89 1.29
C LEU A 141 2.35 -5.45 1.78
N GLY A 142 2.26 -5.25 3.10
CA GLY A 142 2.25 -3.92 3.69
C GLY A 142 3.55 -3.14 3.44
N ALA A 143 4.73 -3.80 3.46
CA ALA A 143 6.00 -3.15 3.18
C ALA A 143 6.13 -2.78 1.68
N LEU A 144 5.60 -3.60 0.78
CA LEU A 144 5.53 -3.28 -0.64
C LEU A 144 4.60 -2.08 -0.90
N CYS A 145 3.47 -1.99 -0.19
CA CYS A 145 2.60 -0.82 -0.24
C CYS A 145 3.32 0.45 0.25
N GLU A 146 4.09 0.38 1.33
CA GLU A 146 4.90 1.53 1.78
C GLU A 146 5.96 1.92 0.75
N ALA A 147 6.58 0.96 0.06
CA ALA A 147 7.52 1.25 -1.03
C ALA A 147 6.82 1.99 -2.17
N MET A 148 5.65 1.50 -2.63
CA MET A 148 4.84 2.18 -3.65
C MET A 148 4.47 3.60 -3.22
N ARG A 149 3.99 3.78 -1.99
CA ARG A 149 3.67 5.10 -1.42
C ARG A 149 4.87 6.06 -1.50
N VAL A 150 6.06 5.58 -1.12
CA VAL A 150 7.28 6.40 -1.16
C VAL A 150 7.65 6.74 -2.60
N MET A 151 7.49 5.82 -3.55
CA MET A 151 7.75 6.06 -4.97
C MET A 151 6.81 7.13 -5.54
N VAL A 152 5.51 7.02 -5.27
CA VAL A 152 4.48 7.98 -5.69
C VAL A 152 4.78 9.37 -5.11
N MET A 153 4.93 9.48 -3.79
CA MET A 153 5.20 10.76 -3.11
C MET A 153 6.56 11.35 -3.47
N GLY A 154 7.52 10.52 -3.85
CA GLY A 154 8.84 10.92 -4.32
C GLY A 154 8.88 11.35 -5.79
N GLY A 155 7.75 11.31 -6.51
CA GLY A 155 7.67 11.65 -7.92
C GLY A 155 8.50 10.71 -8.82
N GLN A 156 8.62 9.43 -8.44
CA GLN A 156 9.25 8.43 -9.31
C GLN A 156 8.44 8.28 -10.61
N MET A 157 9.14 8.07 -11.72
CA MET A 157 8.48 7.89 -13.02
C MET A 157 7.47 6.73 -12.96
N LEU A 158 6.36 6.88 -13.68
CA LEU A 158 5.27 5.91 -13.69
C LEU A 158 5.75 4.53 -14.15
N GLU A 159 6.62 4.48 -15.16
CA GLU A 159 7.27 3.24 -15.62
C GLU A 159 7.99 2.47 -14.49
N HIS A 160 8.70 3.19 -13.60
CA HIS A 160 9.37 2.53 -12.46
C HIS A 160 8.36 2.01 -11.43
N GLN A 161 7.27 2.75 -11.20
CA GLN A 161 6.19 2.33 -10.30
C GLN A 161 5.49 1.09 -10.85
N GLN A 162 5.18 1.07 -12.15
CA GLN A 162 4.62 -0.07 -12.86
C GLN A 162 5.54 -1.29 -12.78
N GLN A 163 6.82 -1.15 -13.15
CA GLN A 163 7.77 -2.24 -13.08
C GLN A 163 7.87 -2.84 -11.68
N PHE A 164 7.85 -1.99 -10.64
CA PHE A 164 7.88 -2.45 -9.26
C PHE A 164 6.59 -3.20 -8.91
N PHE A 165 5.43 -2.66 -9.25
CA PHE A 165 4.14 -3.28 -9.01
C PHE A 165 4.02 -4.63 -9.71
N ASP A 166 4.32 -4.69 -11.00
CA ASP A 166 4.22 -5.89 -11.83
C ASP A 166 5.17 -7.00 -11.39
N THR A 167 6.36 -6.61 -10.89
CA THR A 167 7.34 -7.58 -10.44
C THR A 167 7.06 -8.10 -9.03
N HIS A 168 6.65 -7.22 -8.10
CA HIS A 168 6.66 -7.54 -6.68
C HIS A 168 5.27 -7.65 -6.04
N ILE A 169 4.21 -7.12 -6.66
CA ILE A 169 2.85 -7.14 -6.11
C ILE A 169 1.91 -7.97 -6.99
N ALA A 170 1.80 -7.65 -8.28
CA ALA A 170 0.84 -8.22 -9.21
C ALA A 170 0.82 -9.76 -9.25
N PRO A 171 1.96 -10.48 -9.18
CA PRO A 171 1.97 -11.93 -9.36
C PRO A 171 1.26 -12.71 -8.25
N TRP A 172 0.98 -12.10 -7.09
CA TRP A 172 0.52 -12.85 -5.94
C TRP A 172 -0.53 -12.17 -5.04
N TYR A 173 -0.75 -10.85 -5.13
CA TYR A 173 -1.68 -10.15 -4.24
C TYR A 173 -3.08 -10.74 -4.25
N ARG A 174 -3.61 -11.10 -5.43
CA ARG A 174 -4.97 -11.67 -5.56
C ARG A 174 -5.13 -12.94 -4.73
N ARG A 175 -4.12 -13.81 -4.75
CA ARG A 175 -4.13 -15.04 -3.96
C ARG A 175 -4.05 -14.74 -2.47
N CYS A 176 -3.18 -13.84 -2.05
CA CYS A 176 -3.06 -13.41 -0.65
C CYS A 176 -4.37 -12.84 -0.12
N LEU A 177 -4.98 -11.90 -0.85
CA LEU A 177 -6.24 -11.27 -0.45
C LEU A 177 -7.41 -12.26 -0.46
N GLN A 178 -7.39 -13.25 -1.36
CA GLN A 178 -8.37 -14.34 -1.36
C GLN A 178 -8.24 -15.22 -0.13
N ASP A 179 -7.01 -15.52 0.33
CA ASP A 179 -6.79 -16.30 1.55
C ASP A 179 -7.31 -15.55 2.78
N ILE A 180 -7.09 -14.22 2.87
CA ILE A 180 -7.68 -13.39 3.93
C ILE A 180 -9.20 -13.48 3.90
N ARG A 181 -9.85 -13.30 2.74
CA ARG A 181 -11.31 -13.37 2.60
C ARG A 181 -11.89 -14.71 2.99
N SER A 182 -11.16 -15.78 2.71
CA SER A 182 -11.62 -17.16 2.91
C SER A 182 -11.39 -17.65 4.35
N ALA A 183 -10.62 -16.92 5.14
CA ALA A 183 -10.36 -17.29 6.53
C ALA A 183 -11.66 -17.20 7.35
N PRO A 184 -12.00 -18.25 8.12
CA PRO A 184 -13.24 -18.26 8.93
C PRO A 184 -13.31 -17.12 9.96
N GLU A 185 -12.15 -16.67 10.44
CA GLU A 185 -12.03 -15.60 11.43
C GLU A 185 -12.19 -14.22 10.82
N ALA A 186 -12.03 -14.08 9.50
CA ALA A 186 -12.11 -12.80 8.82
C ALA A 186 -13.56 -12.27 8.79
N ASN A 187 -13.77 -11.09 9.32
CA ASN A 187 -14.99 -10.32 9.27
C ASN A 187 -14.69 -8.90 8.77
N PHE A 188 -14.03 -8.08 9.57
CA PHE A 188 -13.56 -6.75 9.15
C PHE A 188 -12.46 -6.87 8.08
N TYR A 189 -11.55 -7.81 8.23
CA TYR A 189 -10.46 -8.06 7.27
C TYR A 189 -10.94 -8.59 5.91
N ARG A 190 -12.17 -9.08 5.78
CA ARG A 190 -12.79 -9.30 4.45
C ARG A 190 -12.99 -7.98 3.72
N LEU A 191 -13.47 -6.96 4.44
CA LEU A 191 -13.69 -5.63 3.86
C LEU A 191 -12.36 -4.97 3.48
N VAL A 192 -11.33 -5.14 4.33
CA VAL A 192 -9.97 -4.69 4.04
C VAL A 192 -9.42 -5.38 2.78
N ALA A 193 -9.60 -6.70 2.66
CA ALA A 193 -9.14 -7.46 1.49
C ALA A 193 -9.92 -7.10 0.22
N ASP A 194 -11.23 -6.86 0.32
CA ASP A 194 -12.04 -6.40 -0.82
C ASP A 194 -11.60 -5.02 -1.31
N PHE A 195 -11.34 -4.09 -0.38
CA PHE A 195 -10.83 -2.76 -0.70
C PHE A 195 -9.43 -2.83 -1.33
N ALA A 196 -8.49 -3.54 -0.71
CA ALA A 196 -7.13 -3.68 -1.21
C ALA A 196 -7.11 -4.30 -2.61
N GLN A 197 -7.95 -5.33 -2.86
CA GLN A 197 -8.03 -5.92 -4.19
C GLN A 197 -8.58 -4.95 -5.22
N ALA A 198 -9.69 -4.26 -4.91
CA ALA A 198 -10.28 -3.31 -5.85
C ALA A 198 -9.31 -2.17 -6.17
N PHE A 199 -8.54 -1.71 -5.19
CA PHE A 199 -7.49 -0.71 -5.38
C PHE A 199 -6.36 -1.23 -6.29
N PHE A 200 -5.80 -2.41 -6.00
CA PHE A 200 -4.73 -2.97 -6.83
C PHE A 200 -5.19 -3.35 -8.24
N ASP A 201 -6.46 -3.72 -8.42
CA ASP A 201 -7.01 -3.96 -9.75
C ASP A 201 -7.08 -2.64 -10.56
N VAL A 202 -7.40 -1.50 -9.92
CA VAL A 202 -7.32 -0.16 -10.56
C VAL A 202 -5.89 0.20 -10.93
N GLU A 203 -4.93 -0.03 -10.03
CA GLU A 203 -3.51 0.22 -10.30
C GLU A 203 -3.03 -0.58 -11.51
N ALA A 204 -3.35 -1.88 -11.55
CA ALA A 204 -2.98 -2.74 -12.67
C ALA A 204 -3.59 -2.26 -14.00
N GLU A 205 -4.89 -1.89 -14.00
CA GLU A 205 -5.56 -1.37 -15.19
C GLU A 205 -4.96 -0.03 -15.65
N ALA A 206 -4.61 0.85 -14.71
CA ALA A 206 -3.99 2.16 -15.02
C ALA A 206 -2.62 1.99 -15.68
N PHE A 207 -1.79 1.09 -15.18
CA PHE A 207 -0.49 0.77 -15.76
C PHE A 207 -0.61 0.15 -17.17
N GLU A 208 -1.57 -0.75 -17.40
CA GLU A 208 -1.81 -1.34 -18.74
C GLU A 208 -2.25 -0.28 -19.77
N LEU A 209 -2.99 0.74 -19.36
CA LEU A 209 -3.44 1.81 -20.25
C LEU A 209 -2.31 2.75 -20.66
N ASP A 210 -1.36 3.01 -19.77
CA ASP A 210 -0.18 3.85 -20.05
C ASP A 210 0.71 3.20 -21.10
N ASP A 211 1.02 1.91 -20.96
CA ASP A 211 1.75 1.13 -21.95
C ASP A 211 1.11 1.19 -23.36
N ALA A 212 -0.22 1.13 -23.42
CA ALA A 212 -0.94 1.18 -24.68
C ALA A 212 -0.89 2.57 -25.34
N CYS A 213 -0.79 3.63 -24.55
CA CYS A 213 -0.66 5.00 -25.05
C CYS A 213 0.76 5.30 -25.58
N GLU A 214 1.80 4.72 -24.95
CA GLU A 214 3.18 4.90 -25.42
C GLU A 214 3.51 4.07 -26.68
N ALA A 215 2.78 2.98 -26.91
CA ALA A 215 2.97 2.10 -28.08
C ALA A 215 2.23 2.57 -29.36
N ALA A 216 1.41 3.61 -29.28
CA ALA A 216 0.58 4.12 -30.39
C ALA A 216 1.17 5.36 -31.06
#